data_39710d9b3fd67ddb8e7591ebc56fff53
#
_entry.id   39710d9b3fd67ddb8e7591ebc56fff53
#
_cell.length_a   1.000
_cell.length_b   1.000
_cell.length_c   1.000
_cell.angle_alpha   90.00
_cell.angle_beta   90.00
_cell.angle_gamma   90.00
#
_symmetry.space_group_name_H-M   'P 1'
#
loop_
_entity.id
_entity.type
_entity.pdbx_description
1 polymer ?
#
loop_
_entity_poly.entity_id
_entity_poly.type
_entity_poly.pdbx_seq_one_letter_code
_entity_poly.pdbx_strand_id
1 'polypeptide(L)'
;MATWLLIWETGYRVFGGEDSVGFPSPWSVIESFREGLFDGSFFSALAASLLRVGYGFGLALLIGVTLGLIIFSSRFGQWLLGPLVLGVQSLPSICWMPFAILWFGLNEKAILFIVLMGSVGSICIATRDGLTQVPNMYRRVAGTFGASKWQSLWWVFVPSAMPVFASGLKQGWSFAWRSLLAGELIKHVVGVGSQLDESRNNFEYPKMFATMFLIVIASVIVDKLVFGQFEKYVRSKWGN
;
A
#
# COMPACT_ATOMS: atom_id res chain seq x y z
N MET A 1 27.48 3.73 -0.33
CA MET A 1 26.81 4.78 -1.14
C MET A 1 27.66 5.25 -2.32
N ALA A 2 28.91 5.64 -2.12
CA ALA A 2 29.78 6.08 -3.23
C ALA A 2 29.89 5.06 -4.37
N THR A 3 29.98 3.77 -4.07
CA THR A 3 30.11 2.69 -5.06
C THR A 3 28.91 2.59 -6.01
N TRP A 4 27.68 2.79 -5.48
CA TRP A 4 26.47 2.78 -6.31
C TRP A 4 26.37 4.00 -7.25
N LEU A 5 26.80 5.18 -6.78
CA LEU A 5 26.86 6.37 -7.62
C LEU A 5 27.92 6.23 -8.73
N LEU A 6 29.07 5.60 -8.43
CA LEU A 6 30.09 5.31 -9.44
C LEU A 6 29.59 4.30 -10.48
N ILE A 7 28.87 3.26 -10.07
CA ILE A 7 28.26 2.29 -10.99
C ILE A 7 27.24 2.98 -11.88
N TRP A 8 26.38 3.85 -11.31
CA TRP A 8 25.40 4.60 -12.09
C TRP A 8 26.06 5.56 -13.07
N GLU A 9 27.04 6.35 -12.60
CA GLU A 9 27.79 7.27 -13.48
C GLU A 9 28.54 6.52 -14.58
N THR A 10 29.14 5.37 -14.28
CA THR A 10 29.80 4.53 -15.29
C THR A 10 28.77 3.98 -16.29
N GLY A 11 27.62 3.53 -15.82
CA GLY A 11 26.52 3.10 -16.68
C GLY A 11 26.03 4.23 -17.58
N TYR A 12 25.89 5.44 -17.07
CA TYR A 12 25.56 6.61 -17.84
C TYR A 12 26.60 6.89 -18.95
N ARG A 13 27.88 6.83 -18.64
CA ARG A 13 28.97 7.06 -19.62
C ARG A 13 29.07 5.97 -20.68
N VAL A 14 28.75 4.72 -20.34
CA VAL A 14 28.83 3.58 -21.28
C VAL A 14 27.57 3.46 -22.15
N PHE A 15 26.40 3.66 -21.56
CA PHE A 15 25.11 3.46 -22.23
C PHE A 15 24.36 4.74 -22.53
N GLY A 16 24.79 5.88 -21.96
CA GLY A 16 24.07 7.13 -21.85
C GLY A 16 24.74 8.30 -22.59
N GLY A 17 25.43 8.08 -23.72
CA GLY A 17 25.98 9.20 -24.53
C GLY A 17 24.91 10.23 -24.88
N GLU A 18 25.30 11.43 -25.36
CA GLU A 18 24.40 12.56 -25.66
C GLU A 18 23.19 12.22 -26.53
N ASP A 19 23.25 11.09 -27.26
CA ASP A 19 22.17 10.56 -28.12
C ASP A 19 21.34 9.44 -27.49
N SER A 20 21.63 8.98 -26.24
CA SER A 20 20.90 7.88 -25.63
C SER A 20 19.67 8.37 -24.85
N VAL A 21 18.54 8.17 -25.47
CA VAL A 21 17.22 8.41 -24.91
C VAL A 21 16.99 7.46 -23.72
N GLY A 22 16.90 8.02 -22.49
CA GLY A 22 16.27 7.28 -21.39
C GLY A 22 17.11 6.99 -20.15
N PHE A 23 18.44 7.22 -20.13
CA PHE A 23 19.25 7.00 -18.93
C PHE A 23 19.95 8.29 -18.47
N PRO A 24 19.38 9.03 -17.49
CA PRO A 24 19.91 10.33 -17.06
C PRO A 24 21.16 10.19 -16.18
N SER A 25 21.98 11.26 -16.14
CA SER A 25 23.10 11.33 -15.21
C SER A 25 22.62 11.47 -13.76
N PRO A 26 23.38 10.95 -12.77
CA PRO A 26 23.03 11.15 -11.37
C PRO A 26 22.89 12.63 -10.99
N TRP A 27 23.71 13.50 -11.58
CA TRP A 27 23.68 14.93 -11.31
C TRP A 27 22.39 15.60 -11.80
N SER A 28 21.97 15.33 -13.03
CA SER A 28 20.72 15.87 -13.58
C SER A 28 19.47 15.43 -12.79
N VAL A 29 19.50 14.20 -12.24
CA VAL A 29 18.42 13.70 -11.37
C VAL A 29 18.39 14.46 -10.04
N ILE A 30 19.57 14.73 -9.43
CA ILE A 30 19.65 15.50 -8.19
C ILE A 30 19.18 16.94 -8.43
N GLU A 31 19.54 17.55 -9.57
CA GLU A 31 19.11 18.89 -9.92
C GLU A 31 17.59 18.96 -10.10
N SER A 32 17.00 18.04 -10.88
CA SER A 32 15.55 17.94 -11.05
C SER A 32 14.81 17.65 -9.74
N PHE A 33 15.42 16.85 -8.84
CA PHE A 33 14.85 16.60 -7.52
C PHE A 33 14.83 17.89 -6.67
N ARG A 34 15.90 18.66 -6.73
CA ARG A 34 16.00 19.95 -6.05
C ARG A 34 14.98 20.95 -6.61
N GLU A 35 14.88 21.08 -7.93
CA GLU A 35 13.90 21.94 -8.58
C GLU A 35 12.48 21.61 -8.16
N GLY A 36 12.07 20.34 -8.24
CA GLY A 36 10.74 19.89 -7.84
C GLY A 36 10.41 20.09 -6.36
N LEU A 37 11.43 20.17 -5.49
CA LEU A 37 11.23 20.57 -4.09
C LEU A 37 11.05 22.09 -3.94
N PHE A 38 11.81 22.89 -4.69
CA PHE A 38 11.78 24.36 -4.58
C PHE A 38 10.54 24.98 -5.24
N ASP A 39 10.07 24.44 -6.36
CA ASP A 39 8.86 24.89 -7.04
C ASP A 39 7.57 24.39 -6.37
N GLY A 40 7.70 23.47 -5.39
CA GLY A 40 6.58 22.89 -4.66
C GLY A 40 5.78 21.84 -5.43
N SER A 41 6.15 21.49 -6.66
CA SER A 41 5.44 20.53 -7.49
C SER A 41 5.45 19.14 -6.87
N PHE A 42 6.60 18.72 -6.33
CA PHE A 42 6.73 17.44 -5.62
C PHE A 42 5.89 17.37 -4.35
N PHE A 43 5.83 18.49 -3.62
CA PHE A 43 5.04 18.53 -2.39
C PHE A 43 3.53 18.45 -2.67
N SER A 44 3.05 19.22 -3.64
CA SER A 44 1.63 19.20 -4.05
C SER A 44 1.20 17.85 -4.60
N ALA A 45 2.01 17.23 -5.46
CA ALA A 45 1.77 15.90 -6.01
C ALA A 45 1.74 14.83 -4.91
N LEU A 46 2.74 14.84 -4.00
CA LEU A 46 2.82 13.89 -2.90
C LEU A 46 1.65 14.04 -1.92
N ALA A 47 1.28 15.26 -1.55
CA ALA A 47 0.14 15.51 -0.66
C ALA A 47 -1.18 15.00 -1.26
N ALA A 48 -1.42 15.25 -2.56
CA ALA A 48 -2.60 14.76 -3.26
C ALA A 48 -2.65 13.22 -3.28
N SER A 49 -1.54 12.57 -3.61
CA SER A 49 -1.43 11.10 -3.63
C SER A 49 -1.61 10.48 -2.23
N LEU A 50 -1.00 11.08 -1.19
CA LEU A 50 -1.16 10.60 0.20
C LEU A 50 -2.59 10.72 0.69
N LEU A 51 -3.30 11.79 0.36
CA LEU A 51 -4.72 11.93 0.68
C LEU A 51 -5.56 10.86 -0.01
N ARG A 52 -5.35 10.61 -1.31
CA ARG A 52 -6.09 9.58 -2.05
C ARG A 52 -5.84 8.18 -1.49
N VAL A 53 -4.57 7.81 -1.29
CA VAL A 53 -4.27 6.50 -0.72
C VAL A 53 -4.82 6.37 0.69
N GLY A 54 -4.77 7.44 1.50
CA GLY A 54 -5.36 7.48 2.84
C GLY A 54 -6.86 7.19 2.83
N TYR A 55 -7.62 7.84 1.96
CA TYR A 55 -9.07 7.58 1.81
C TYR A 55 -9.35 6.17 1.28
N GLY A 56 -8.66 5.74 0.21
CA GLY A 56 -8.86 4.41 -0.37
C GLY A 56 -8.49 3.29 0.59
N PHE A 57 -7.38 3.44 1.31
CA PHE A 57 -6.93 2.50 2.33
C PHE A 57 -7.84 2.49 3.56
N GLY A 58 -8.34 3.64 3.99
CA GLY A 58 -9.32 3.73 5.08
C GLY A 58 -10.62 2.97 4.77
N LEU A 59 -11.14 3.10 3.55
CA LEU A 59 -12.27 2.30 3.07
C LEU A 59 -11.94 0.81 3.01
N ALA A 60 -10.75 0.46 2.50
CA ALA A 60 -10.28 -0.91 2.43
C ALA A 60 -10.11 -1.53 3.83
N LEU A 61 -9.67 -0.75 4.81
CA LEU A 61 -9.57 -1.17 6.20
C LEU A 61 -10.94 -1.51 6.78
N LEU A 62 -11.91 -0.63 6.60
CA LEU A 62 -13.28 -0.85 7.09
C LEU A 62 -13.90 -2.12 6.49
N ILE A 63 -13.85 -2.24 5.16
CA ILE A 63 -14.44 -3.36 4.44
C ILE A 63 -13.66 -4.66 4.70
N GLY A 64 -12.32 -4.60 4.65
CA GLY A 64 -11.45 -5.76 4.84
C GLY A 64 -11.57 -6.36 6.24
N VAL A 65 -11.58 -5.53 7.29
CA VAL A 65 -11.79 -5.99 8.67
C VAL A 65 -13.18 -6.61 8.81
N THR A 66 -14.22 -5.96 8.29
CA THR A 66 -15.59 -6.48 8.36
C THR A 66 -15.71 -7.85 7.67
N LEU A 67 -15.18 -7.97 6.44
CA LEU A 67 -15.16 -9.24 5.72
C LEU A 67 -14.35 -10.31 6.45
N GLY A 68 -13.19 -9.97 7.01
CA GLY A 68 -12.35 -10.88 7.79
C GLY A 68 -13.06 -11.41 9.03
N LEU A 69 -13.80 -10.54 9.74
CA LEU A 69 -14.63 -10.94 10.89
C LEU A 69 -15.79 -11.85 10.47
N ILE A 70 -16.46 -11.58 9.35
CA ILE A 70 -17.54 -12.45 8.82
C ILE A 70 -16.98 -13.81 8.46
N ILE A 71 -15.84 -13.87 7.78
CA ILE A 71 -15.18 -15.13 7.42
C ILE A 71 -14.78 -15.90 8.69
N PHE A 72 -14.22 -15.25 9.69
CA PHE A 72 -13.85 -15.90 10.95
C PHE A 72 -15.05 -16.43 11.72
N SER A 73 -16.17 -15.69 11.77
CA SER A 73 -17.31 -16.00 12.64
C SER A 73 -18.29 -17.02 12.05
N SER A 74 -18.31 -17.25 10.74
CA SER A 74 -19.32 -18.10 10.08
C SER A 74 -18.71 -19.18 9.20
N ARG A 75 -19.28 -20.41 9.26
CA ARG A 75 -18.90 -21.51 8.36
C ARG A 75 -19.17 -21.17 6.89
N PHE A 76 -20.25 -20.48 6.61
CA PHE A 76 -20.59 -20.00 5.28
C PHE A 76 -19.53 -18.99 4.77
N GLY A 77 -19.13 -18.05 5.62
CA GLY A 77 -18.05 -17.12 5.31
C GLY A 77 -16.74 -17.84 4.97
N GLN A 78 -16.36 -18.82 5.77
CA GLN A 78 -15.15 -19.62 5.54
C GLN A 78 -15.20 -20.39 4.22
N TRP A 79 -16.33 -21.00 3.91
CA TRP A 79 -16.49 -21.85 2.73
C TRP A 79 -16.62 -21.06 1.44
N LEU A 80 -17.37 -19.95 1.44
CA LEU A 80 -17.68 -19.18 0.24
C LEU A 80 -16.77 -17.93 0.09
N LEU A 81 -16.73 -17.06 1.13
CA LEU A 81 -16.02 -15.78 1.02
C LEU A 81 -14.51 -15.95 1.11
N GLY A 82 -14.01 -16.92 1.87
CA GLY A 82 -12.57 -17.14 2.01
C GLY A 82 -11.88 -17.40 0.66
N PRO A 83 -12.26 -18.44 -0.10
CA PRO A 83 -11.71 -18.70 -1.43
C PRO A 83 -11.94 -17.54 -2.42
N LEU A 84 -13.10 -16.88 -2.34
CA LEU A 84 -13.41 -15.74 -3.22
C LEU A 84 -12.48 -14.56 -2.98
N VAL A 85 -12.23 -14.19 -1.72
CA VAL A 85 -11.29 -13.11 -1.38
C VAL A 85 -9.87 -13.47 -1.83
N LEU A 86 -9.43 -14.72 -1.64
CA LEU A 86 -8.13 -15.20 -2.13
C LEU A 86 -8.03 -15.11 -3.66
N GLY A 87 -9.08 -15.53 -4.38
CA GLY A 87 -9.14 -15.44 -5.84
C GLY A 87 -9.08 -13.98 -6.33
N VAL A 88 -9.87 -13.09 -5.73
CA VAL A 88 -9.86 -11.66 -6.04
C VAL A 88 -8.49 -11.02 -5.76
N GLN A 89 -7.85 -11.39 -4.65
CA GLN A 89 -6.53 -10.86 -4.29
C GLN A 89 -5.41 -11.35 -5.20
N SER A 90 -5.56 -12.51 -5.83
CA SER A 90 -4.56 -13.03 -6.78
C SER A 90 -4.49 -12.21 -8.06
N LEU A 91 -5.52 -11.42 -8.39
CA LEU A 91 -5.52 -10.51 -9.51
C LEU A 91 -4.68 -9.26 -9.19
N PRO A 92 -3.72 -8.88 -10.04
CA PRO A 92 -3.05 -7.59 -9.93
C PRO A 92 -4.08 -6.46 -9.91
N SER A 93 -3.92 -5.47 -9.02
CA SER A 93 -4.87 -4.36 -8.88
C SER A 93 -5.11 -3.58 -10.18
N ILE A 94 -4.12 -3.55 -11.06
CA ILE A 94 -4.23 -2.92 -12.38
C ILE A 94 -5.28 -3.60 -13.28
N CYS A 95 -5.56 -4.89 -13.07
CA CYS A 95 -6.60 -5.60 -13.83
C CYS A 95 -8.02 -5.09 -13.53
N TRP A 96 -8.21 -4.38 -12.41
CA TRP A 96 -9.47 -3.73 -12.07
C TRP A 96 -9.70 -2.40 -12.79
N MET A 97 -8.66 -1.89 -13.48
CA MET A 97 -8.69 -0.60 -14.16
C MET A 97 -9.82 -0.46 -15.20
N PRO A 98 -10.03 -1.44 -16.12
CA PRO A 98 -11.11 -1.34 -17.10
C PRO A 98 -12.50 -1.24 -16.43
N PHE A 99 -12.72 -2.01 -15.36
CA PHE A 99 -13.97 -1.95 -14.60
C PHE A 99 -14.13 -0.62 -13.86
N ALA A 100 -13.03 -0.12 -13.26
CA ALA A 100 -13.03 1.17 -12.59
C ALA A 100 -13.44 2.31 -13.55
N ILE A 101 -12.88 2.31 -14.76
CA ILE A 101 -13.20 3.30 -15.78
C ILE A 101 -14.64 3.13 -16.28
N LEU A 102 -15.09 1.89 -16.49
CA LEU A 102 -16.43 1.60 -16.95
C LEU A 102 -17.51 2.05 -15.96
N TRP A 103 -17.29 1.83 -14.66
CA TRP A 103 -18.31 2.12 -13.63
C TRP A 103 -18.25 3.55 -13.11
N PHE A 104 -17.08 4.14 -13.02
CA PHE A 104 -16.88 5.46 -12.43
C PHE A 104 -16.42 6.51 -13.44
N GLY A 105 -16.04 6.12 -14.67
CA GLY A 105 -15.41 7.03 -15.61
C GLY A 105 -13.97 7.38 -15.21
N LEU A 106 -13.34 8.29 -15.96
CA LEU A 106 -11.99 8.79 -15.68
C LEU A 106 -12.04 9.87 -14.58
N ASN A 107 -12.22 9.47 -13.33
CA ASN A 107 -12.30 10.38 -12.18
C ASN A 107 -11.64 9.81 -10.91
N GLU A 108 -11.60 10.61 -9.86
CA GLU A 108 -11.02 10.25 -8.55
C GLU A 108 -11.59 8.94 -7.97
N LYS A 109 -12.89 8.65 -8.21
CA LYS A 109 -13.56 7.44 -7.69
C LYS A 109 -12.99 6.18 -8.32
N ALA A 110 -12.58 6.23 -9.58
CA ALA A 110 -11.92 5.11 -10.25
C ALA A 110 -10.58 4.78 -9.57
N ILE A 111 -9.77 5.80 -9.26
CA ILE A 111 -8.50 5.63 -8.54
C ILE A 111 -8.74 5.04 -7.16
N LEU A 112 -9.69 5.60 -6.39
CA LEU A 112 -10.05 5.08 -5.07
C LEU A 112 -10.52 3.62 -5.11
N PHE A 113 -11.28 3.24 -6.14
CA PHE A 113 -11.72 1.85 -6.34
C PHE A 113 -10.54 0.91 -6.59
N ILE A 114 -9.56 1.31 -7.42
CA ILE A 114 -8.36 0.50 -7.67
C ILE A 114 -7.53 0.32 -6.39
N VAL A 115 -7.38 1.39 -5.58
CA VAL A 115 -6.71 1.34 -4.27
C VAL A 115 -7.43 0.40 -3.32
N LEU A 116 -8.76 0.50 -3.26
CA LEU A 116 -9.61 -0.38 -2.45
C LEU A 116 -9.40 -1.85 -2.84
N MET A 117 -9.55 -2.18 -4.13
CA MET A 117 -9.43 -3.55 -4.62
C MET A 117 -8.03 -4.13 -4.40
N GLY A 118 -6.99 -3.29 -4.49
CA GLY A 118 -5.61 -3.71 -4.25
C GLY A 118 -5.31 -4.07 -2.79
N SER A 119 -6.00 -3.45 -1.83
CA SER A 119 -5.64 -3.56 -0.41
C SER A 119 -6.65 -4.35 0.45
N VAL A 120 -7.94 -4.35 0.08
CA VAL A 120 -9.01 -4.96 0.87
C VAL A 120 -8.78 -6.45 1.17
N GLY A 121 -8.31 -7.22 0.19
CA GLY A 121 -8.05 -8.65 0.34
C GLY A 121 -6.96 -8.95 1.38
N SER A 122 -5.84 -8.21 1.34
CA SER A 122 -4.75 -8.37 2.30
C SER A 122 -5.21 -8.10 3.74
N ILE A 123 -5.98 -7.03 3.95
CA ILE A 123 -6.52 -6.68 5.27
C ILE A 123 -7.53 -7.74 5.74
N CYS A 124 -8.38 -8.21 4.85
CA CYS A 124 -9.37 -9.26 5.15
C CYS A 124 -8.68 -10.57 5.60
N ILE A 125 -7.68 -11.01 4.85
CA ILE A 125 -6.92 -12.23 5.17
C ILE A 125 -6.16 -12.06 6.49
N ALA A 126 -5.50 -10.93 6.70
CA ALA A 126 -4.79 -10.65 7.94
C ALA A 126 -5.72 -10.64 9.16
N THR A 127 -6.92 -10.10 9.03
CA THR A 127 -7.94 -10.13 10.09
C THR A 127 -8.37 -11.55 10.41
N ARG A 128 -8.73 -12.33 9.37
CA ARG A 128 -9.14 -13.74 9.53
C ARG A 128 -8.03 -14.58 10.15
N ASP A 129 -6.83 -14.49 9.60
CA ASP A 129 -5.70 -15.31 10.01
C ASP A 129 -5.23 -14.96 11.41
N GLY A 130 -5.16 -13.68 11.75
CA GLY A 130 -4.86 -13.22 13.10
C GLY A 130 -5.80 -13.82 14.15
N LEU A 131 -7.11 -13.82 13.87
CA LEU A 131 -8.11 -14.39 14.77
C LEU A 131 -8.09 -15.92 14.79
N THR A 132 -7.79 -16.58 13.66
CA THR A 132 -7.76 -18.03 13.56
C THR A 132 -6.53 -18.62 14.25
N GLN A 133 -5.40 -17.92 14.23
CA GLN A 133 -4.14 -18.36 14.85
C GLN A 133 -4.12 -18.26 16.36
N VAL A 134 -5.15 -17.67 16.99
CA VAL A 134 -5.24 -17.60 18.46
C VAL A 134 -5.31 -19.01 19.04
N PRO A 135 -4.38 -19.40 19.94
CA PRO A 135 -4.32 -20.75 20.50
C PRO A 135 -5.63 -21.15 21.20
N ASN A 136 -6.07 -22.39 20.97
CA ASN A 136 -7.29 -22.92 21.59
C ASN A 136 -7.27 -22.89 23.13
N MET A 137 -6.07 -22.85 23.72
CA MET A 137 -5.89 -22.72 25.16
C MET A 137 -6.52 -21.43 25.67
N TYR A 138 -6.30 -20.30 25.00
CA TYR A 138 -6.88 -19.02 25.41
C TYR A 138 -8.42 -19.03 25.36
N ARG A 139 -8.98 -19.71 24.37
CA ARG A 139 -10.43 -19.91 24.25
C ARG A 139 -10.98 -20.72 25.44
N ARG A 140 -10.29 -21.81 25.84
CA ARG A 140 -10.69 -22.66 26.97
C ARG A 140 -10.60 -21.89 28.28
N VAL A 141 -9.50 -21.16 28.49
CA VAL A 141 -9.32 -20.33 29.71
C VAL A 141 -10.41 -19.27 29.81
N ALA A 142 -10.72 -18.54 28.75
CA ALA A 142 -11.82 -17.58 28.74
C ALA A 142 -13.17 -18.23 29.11
N GLY A 143 -13.43 -19.44 28.60
CA GLY A 143 -14.62 -20.20 28.92
C GLY A 143 -14.71 -20.62 30.41
N THR A 144 -13.57 -21.01 31.01
CA THR A 144 -13.50 -21.38 32.44
C THR A 144 -13.81 -20.17 33.34
N PHE A 145 -13.46 -18.97 32.94
CA PHE A 145 -13.81 -17.72 33.62
C PHE A 145 -15.24 -17.22 33.30
N GLY A 146 -16.04 -17.97 32.56
CA GLY A 146 -17.41 -17.61 32.23
C GLY A 146 -17.53 -16.43 31.24
N ALA A 147 -16.47 -16.14 30.48
CA ALA A 147 -16.49 -15.05 29.51
C ALA A 147 -17.51 -15.33 28.40
N SER A 148 -18.37 -14.35 28.11
CA SER A 148 -19.26 -14.39 26.95
C SER A 148 -18.47 -14.40 25.63
N LYS A 149 -19.11 -14.82 24.52
CA LYS A 149 -18.50 -14.79 23.19
C LYS A 149 -17.95 -13.41 22.82
N TRP A 150 -18.68 -12.34 23.17
CA TRP A 150 -18.29 -10.96 22.92
C TRP A 150 -17.09 -10.53 23.77
N GLN A 151 -17.10 -10.87 25.07
CA GLN A 151 -15.96 -10.62 25.96
C GLN A 151 -14.73 -11.38 25.50
N SER A 152 -14.85 -12.65 25.12
CA SER A 152 -13.76 -13.44 24.57
C SER A 152 -13.18 -12.83 23.32
N LEU A 153 -14.03 -12.31 22.40
CA LEU A 153 -13.58 -11.66 21.17
C LEU A 153 -12.70 -10.43 21.50
N TRP A 154 -13.19 -9.52 22.33
CA TRP A 154 -12.51 -8.24 22.58
C TRP A 154 -11.34 -8.34 23.55
N TRP A 155 -11.41 -9.19 24.55
CA TRP A 155 -10.38 -9.28 25.60
C TRP A 155 -9.33 -10.36 25.34
N VAL A 156 -9.62 -11.33 24.46
CA VAL A 156 -8.71 -12.44 24.20
C VAL A 156 -8.30 -12.49 22.73
N PHE A 157 -9.27 -12.59 21.81
CA PHE A 157 -8.97 -12.81 20.41
C PHE A 157 -8.36 -11.58 19.74
N VAL A 158 -8.95 -10.39 19.90
CA VAL A 158 -8.46 -9.18 19.27
C VAL A 158 -7.03 -8.84 19.73
N PRO A 159 -6.70 -8.79 21.03
CA PRO A 159 -5.33 -8.56 21.47
C PRO A 159 -4.33 -9.60 20.94
N SER A 160 -4.70 -10.88 20.97
CA SER A 160 -3.82 -11.96 20.48
C SER A 160 -3.64 -11.95 18.96
N ALA A 161 -4.60 -11.42 18.20
CA ALA A 161 -4.53 -11.30 16.75
C ALA A 161 -3.74 -10.07 16.28
N MET A 162 -3.53 -9.08 17.17
CA MET A 162 -2.94 -7.78 16.79
C MET A 162 -1.56 -7.88 16.11
N PRO A 163 -0.63 -8.77 16.51
CA PRO A 163 0.66 -8.86 15.83
C PRO A 163 0.53 -9.29 14.36
N VAL A 164 -0.32 -10.28 14.06
CA VAL A 164 -0.58 -10.75 12.70
C VAL A 164 -1.32 -9.68 11.90
N PHE A 165 -2.31 -9.04 12.53
CA PHE A 165 -3.07 -7.96 11.91
C PHE A 165 -2.18 -6.76 11.55
N ALA A 166 -1.26 -6.36 12.43
CA ALA A 166 -0.33 -5.25 12.18
C ALA A 166 0.57 -5.52 10.96
N SER A 167 1.10 -6.74 10.83
CA SER A 167 1.91 -7.14 9.68
C SER A 167 1.08 -7.13 8.37
N GLY A 168 -0.14 -7.63 8.43
CA GLY A 168 -1.05 -7.62 7.28
C GLY A 168 -1.54 -6.21 6.89
N LEU A 169 -1.70 -5.32 7.86
CA LEU A 169 -2.04 -3.93 7.62
C LEU A 169 -0.91 -3.21 6.86
N LYS A 170 0.33 -3.45 7.27
CA LYS A 170 1.52 -2.97 6.56
C LYS A 170 1.59 -3.48 5.12
N GLN A 171 1.31 -4.76 4.91
CA GLN A 171 1.24 -5.34 3.56
C GLN A 171 0.10 -4.73 2.74
N GLY A 172 -1.09 -4.55 3.33
CA GLY A 172 -2.22 -3.88 2.70
C GLY A 172 -1.91 -2.45 2.25
N TRP A 173 -1.19 -1.68 3.08
CA TRP A 173 -0.69 -0.36 2.71
C TRP A 173 0.25 -0.40 1.51
N SER A 174 1.19 -1.33 1.49
CA SER A 174 2.11 -1.51 0.36
C SER A 174 1.37 -1.81 -0.95
N PHE A 175 0.30 -2.59 -0.88
CA PHE A 175 -0.57 -2.84 -2.04
C PHE A 175 -1.40 -1.61 -2.43
N ALA A 176 -1.95 -0.89 -1.46
CA ALA A 176 -2.69 0.35 -1.69
C ALA A 176 -1.83 1.39 -2.42
N TRP A 177 -0.57 1.57 -1.99
CA TRP A 177 0.38 2.50 -2.59
C TRP A 177 0.68 2.16 -4.05
N ARG A 178 0.97 0.89 -4.36
CA ARG A 178 1.20 0.44 -5.74
C ARG A 178 -0.05 0.61 -6.62
N SER A 179 -1.22 0.32 -6.05
CA SER A 179 -2.50 0.45 -6.74
C SER A 179 -2.84 1.91 -7.04
N LEU A 180 -2.51 2.83 -6.12
CA LEU A 180 -2.65 4.27 -6.32
C LEU A 180 -1.82 4.73 -7.52
N LEU A 181 -0.53 4.38 -7.54
CA LEU A 181 0.36 4.77 -8.63
C LEU A 181 -0.16 4.27 -9.98
N ALA A 182 -0.59 3.00 -10.04
CA ALA A 182 -1.22 2.45 -11.26
C ALA A 182 -2.49 3.23 -11.66
N GLY A 183 -3.31 3.64 -10.69
CA GLY A 183 -4.50 4.44 -10.93
C GLY A 183 -4.21 5.86 -11.41
N GLU A 184 -3.19 6.50 -10.86
CA GLU A 184 -2.78 7.87 -11.24
C GLU A 184 -2.13 7.96 -12.62
N LEU A 185 -1.55 6.87 -13.13
CA LEU A 185 -1.02 6.82 -14.50
C LEU A 185 -2.09 6.94 -15.60
N ILE A 186 -3.37 6.68 -15.27
CA ILE A 186 -4.46 6.66 -16.27
C ILE A 186 -5.04 8.04 -16.52
N LYS A 187 -4.99 8.91 -15.52
CA LYS A 187 -5.63 10.22 -15.56
C LYS A 187 -4.62 11.30 -15.20
N HIS A 188 -4.62 12.38 -15.99
CA HIS A 188 -3.93 13.61 -15.61
C HIS A 188 -4.61 14.27 -14.40
N VAL A 189 -4.27 13.79 -13.20
CA VAL A 189 -4.66 14.36 -11.91
C VAL A 189 -3.40 14.85 -11.22
N VAL A 190 -3.50 15.80 -10.33
CA VAL A 190 -2.35 16.17 -9.50
C VAL A 190 -1.98 14.97 -8.62
N GLY A 191 -0.80 14.40 -8.83
CA GLY A 191 -0.32 13.22 -8.10
C GLY A 191 1.05 12.76 -8.59
N VAL A 192 1.74 11.96 -7.76
CA VAL A 192 3.10 11.48 -8.09
C VAL A 192 3.11 10.49 -9.25
N GLY A 193 2.05 9.70 -9.43
CA GLY A 193 1.92 8.79 -10.56
C GLY A 193 1.71 9.55 -11.87
N SER A 194 0.85 10.57 -11.87
CA SER A 194 0.63 11.43 -13.04
C SER A 194 1.87 12.24 -13.40
N GLN A 195 2.60 12.74 -12.41
CA GLN A 195 3.85 13.46 -12.63
C GLN A 195 4.92 12.55 -13.25
N LEU A 196 4.97 11.29 -12.84
CA LEU A 196 5.84 10.29 -13.44
C LEU A 196 5.49 10.07 -14.93
N ASP A 197 4.20 9.93 -15.25
CA ASP A 197 3.72 9.73 -16.62
C ASP A 197 3.95 10.96 -17.51
N GLU A 198 3.69 12.15 -16.97
CA GLU A 198 3.93 13.42 -17.66
C GLU A 198 5.41 13.60 -17.99
N SER A 199 6.31 13.38 -17.01
CA SER A 199 7.75 13.45 -17.23
C SER A 199 8.23 12.44 -18.28
N ARG A 200 7.64 11.23 -18.31
CA ARG A 200 7.92 10.23 -19.33
C ARG A 200 7.49 10.70 -20.73
N ASN A 201 6.27 11.23 -20.85
CA ASN A 201 5.69 11.65 -22.12
C ASN A 201 6.38 12.91 -22.67
N ASN A 202 6.90 13.76 -21.80
CA ASN A 202 7.68 14.96 -22.17
C ASN A 202 9.17 14.67 -22.40
N PHE A 203 9.59 13.40 -22.25
CA PHE A 203 11.01 12.99 -22.36
C PHE A 203 11.92 13.65 -21.31
N GLU A 204 11.35 14.11 -20.17
CA GLU A 204 12.07 14.68 -19.03
C GLU A 204 12.58 13.54 -18.10
N TYR A 205 13.48 12.70 -18.61
CA TYR A 205 13.97 11.54 -17.87
C TYR A 205 14.59 11.87 -16.50
N PRO A 206 15.37 12.93 -16.33
CA PRO A 206 15.88 13.30 -15.00
C PRO A 206 14.77 13.53 -13.98
N LYS A 207 13.69 14.22 -14.36
CA LYS A 207 12.52 14.48 -13.50
C LYS A 207 11.71 13.20 -13.23
N MET A 208 11.60 12.31 -14.23
CA MET A 208 10.98 11.01 -14.07
C MET A 208 11.69 10.20 -12.98
N PHE A 209 13.03 10.10 -13.03
CA PHE A 209 13.83 9.40 -12.03
C PHE A 209 13.76 10.11 -10.67
N ALA A 210 13.79 11.43 -10.62
CA ALA A 210 13.60 12.20 -9.39
C ALA A 210 12.24 11.91 -8.74
N THR A 211 11.17 11.82 -9.53
CA THR A 211 9.83 11.43 -9.05
C THR A 211 9.82 9.98 -8.52
N MET A 212 10.52 9.05 -9.16
CA MET A 212 10.66 7.68 -8.65
C MET A 212 11.36 7.66 -7.29
N PHE A 213 12.43 8.44 -7.10
CA PHE A 213 13.08 8.58 -5.80
C PHE A 213 12.16 9.19 -4.74
N LEU A 214 11.38 10.22 -5.11
CA LEU A 214 10.38 10.80 -4.22
C LEU A 214 9.38 9.76 -3.73
N ILE A 215 8.86 8.93 -4.64
CA ILE A 215 7.93 7.83 -4.33
C ILE A 215 8.55 6.83 -3.35
N VAL A 216 9.80 6.42 -3.59
CA VAL A 216 10.52 5.48 -2.70
C VAL A 216 10.74 6.08 -1.32
N ILE A 217 11.22 7.33 -1.26
CA ILE A 217 11.46 8.04 0.00
C ILE A 217 10.16 8.18 0.79
N ALA A 218 9.08 8.63 0.15
CA ALA A 218 7.77 8.79 0.77
C ALA A 218 7.25 7.45 1.32
N SER A 219 7.35 6.38 0.51
CA SER A 219 6.93 5.03 0.92
C SER A 219 7.70 4.56 2.16
N VAL A 220 9.03 4.72 2.18
CA VAL A 220 9.88 4.32 3.31
C VAL A 220 9.59 5.16 4.56
N ILE A 221 9.33 6.46 4.40
CA ILE A 221 9.00 7.33 5.52
C ILE A 221 7.67 6.89 6.17
N VAL A 222 6.62 6.69 5.37
CA VAL A 222 5.33 6.24 5.89
C VAL A 222 5.44 4.85 6.51
N ASP A 223 6.15 3.92 5.86
CA ASP A 223 6.37 2.57 6.39
C ASP A 223 7.03 2.60 7.77
N LYS A 224 8.10 3.38 7.94
CA LYS A 224 8.84 3.48 9.22
C LYS A 224 8.09 4.26 10.30
N LEU A 225 7.49 5.40 9.95
CA LEU A 225 6.89 6.30 10.92
C LEU A 225 5.48 5.87 11.36
N VAL A 226 4.69 5.25 10.48
CA VAL A 226 3.34 4.81 10.80
C VAL A 226 3.34 3.32 11.16
N PHE A 227 3.65 2.46 10.19
CA PHE A 227 3.51 1.02 10.36
C PHE A 227 4.61 0.41 11.23
N GLY A 228 5.84 0.88 11.11
CA GLY A 228 6.95 0.38 11.93
C GLY A 228 6.80 0.72 13.41
N GLN A 229 6.27 1.90 13.73
CA GLN A 229 5.98 2.28 15.12
C GLN A 229 4.78 1.51 15.66
N PHE A 230 3.72 1.36 14.86
CA PHE A 230 2.55 0.59 15.22
C PHE A 230 2.91 -0.89 15.48
N GLU A 231 3.68 -1.51 14.59
CA GLU A 231 4.14 -2.88 14.75
C GLU A 231 5.00 -3.06 16.01
N LYS A 232 5.94 -2.14 16.28
CA LYS A 232 6.73 -2.16 17.52
C LYS A 232 5.86 -2.05 18.76
N TYR A 233 4.90 -1.14 18.78
CA TYR A 233 3.96 -0.97 19.89
C TYR A 233 3.13 -2.24 20.13
N VAL A 234 2.60 -2.82 19.06
CA VAL A 234 1.81 -4.06 19.15
C VAL A 234 2.66 -5.21 19.66
N ARG A 235 3.87 -5.39 19.13
CA ARG A 235 4.80 -6.45 19.58
C ARG A 235 5.24 -6.28 21.02
N SER A 236 5.50 -5.04 21.46
CA SER A 236 5.90 -4.79 22.86
C SER A 236 4.78 -5.07 23.85
N LYS A 237 3.52 -4.90 23.45
CA LYS A 237 2.36 -5.05 24.32
C LYS A 237 1.71 -6.45 24.26
N TRP A 238 1.74 -7.09 23.10
CA TRP A 238 1.03 -8.36 22.84
C TRP A 238 1.87 -9.40 22.07
N GLY A 239 3.09 -9.09 21.69
CA GLY A 239 4.02 -10.04 21.06
C GLY A 239 4.79 -10.78 22.14
N ASN A 240 4.73 -12.12 22.15
CA ASN A 240 5.65 -12.97 22.90
C ASN A 240 6.96 -13.10 22.16
#